data_4452fe89c7ef909e8f2b10d4c94126fd
#
_entry.id   4452fe89c7ef909e8f2b10d4c94126fd
#
_cell.length_a   1.000
_cell.length_b   1.000
_cell.length_c   1.000
_cell.angle_alpha   90.00
_cell.angle_beta   90.00
_cell.angle_gamma   90.00
#
_symmetry.space_group_name_H-M   'P 1'
#
loop_
_entity.id
_entity.type
_entity.pdbx_description
1 polymer ?
#
loop_
_entity_poly.entity_id
_entity_poly.type
_entity_poly.pdbx_seq_one_letter_code
_entity_poly.pdbx_strand_id
1 'polypeptide(L)'
;MKADPLTRQFVKERDEAIKTAIKTDDLRVFRRFYARWKAKGIYPIGLPSDEVLWLTLYKMLYHTKDATEEEKAMAERWLVAHGSSTKI
;
A
#
# COMPACT_ATOMS: atom_id res chain seq x y z
N MET A 1 7.93 9.42 -20.69
CA MET A 1 9.20 9.00 -20.06
C MET A 1 9.01 7.62 -19.43
N LYS A 2 9.94 6.74 -19.69
CA LYS A 2 9.87 5.38 -19.11
C LYS A 2 10.45 5.40 -17.69
N ALA A 3 9.74 4.77 -16.75
CA ALA A 3 10.29 4.53 -15.43
C ALA A 3 11.48 3.57 -15.57
N ASP A 4 12.51 3.75 -14.74
CA ASP A 4 13.62 2.83 -14.73
C ASP A 4 13.20 1.46 -14.17
N PRO A 5 13.96 0.38 -14.45
CA PRO A 5 13.58 -0.96 -14.00
C PRO A 5 13.42 -1.09 -12.49
N LEU A 6 14.24 -0.37 -11.72
CA LEU A 6 14.17 -0.42 -10.26
C LEU A 6 12.86 0.19 -9.75
N THR A 7 12.45 1.32 -10.33
CA THR A 7 11.20 1.97 -9.96
C THR A 7 10.00 1.08 -10.29
N ARG A 8 10.01 0.43 -11.45
CA ARG A 8 8.93 -0.48 -11.85
C ARG A 8 8.85 -1.67 -10.92
N GLN A 9 9.98 -2.24 -10.55
CA GLN A 9 10.03 -3.35 -9.61
C GLN A 9 9.50 -2.94 -8.25
N PHE A 10 9.90 -1.75 -7.77
CA PHE A 10 9.40 -1.21 -6.51
C PHE A 10 7.88 -1.08 -6.51
N VAL A 11 7.31 -0.46 -7.55
CA VAL A 11 5.86 -0.27 -7.63
C VAL A 11 5.13 -1.62 -7.64
N LYS A 12 5.63 -2.58 -8.40
CA LYS A 12 5.04 -3.91 -8.47
C LYS A 12 5.05 -4.60 -7.11
N GLU A 13 6.20 -4.60 -6.43
CA GLU A 13 6.32 -5.23 -5.11
C GLU A 13 5.48 -4.50 -4.06
N ARG A 14 5.41 -3.17 -4.16
CA ARG A 14 4.57 -2.37 -3.26
C ARG A 14 3.11 -2.77 -3.38
N ASP A 15 2.61 -2.85 -4.61
CA ASP A 15 1.21 -3.18 -4.84
C ASP A 15 0.89 -4.60 -4.37
N GLU A 16 1.79 -5.54 -4.61
CA GLU A 16 1.65 -6.91 -4.10
C GLU A 16 1.66 -6.96 -2.57
N ALA A 17 2.55 -6.19 -1.93
CA ALA A 17 2.63 -6.14 -0.48
C ALA A 17 1.36 -5.54 0.12
N ILE A 18 0.80 -4.49 -0.49
CA ILE A 18 -0.44 -3.88 -0.04
C ILE A 18 -1.59 -4.89 -0.12
N LYS A 19 -1.75 -5.55 -1.25
CA LYS A 19 -2.83 -6.53 -1.45
C LYS A 19 -2.70 -7.69 -0.47
N THR A 20 -1.49 -8.20 -0.28
CA THR A 20 -1.25 -9.32 0.63
C THR A 20 -1.50 -8.93 2.08
N ALA A 21 -1.02 -7.75 2.50
CA ALA A 21 -1.24 -7.28 3.87
C ALA A 21 -2.73 -7.14 4.17
N ILE A 22 -3.50 -6.58 3.24
CA ILE A 22 -4.94 -6.42 3.41
C ILE A 22 -5.65 -7.77 3.39
N LYS A 23 -5.30 -8.64 2.45
CA LYS A 23 -5.93 -9.96 2.32
C LYS A 23 -5.69 -10.83 3.55
N THR A 24 -4.51 -10.76 4.13
CA THR A 24 -4.14 -11.57 5.30
C THR A 24 -4.35 -10.85 6.62
N ASP A 25 -4.77 -9.58 6.58
CA ASP A 25 -4.92 -8.73 7.76
C ASP A 25 -3.64 -8.71 8.60
N ASP A 26 -2.49 -8.56 7.93
CA ASP A 26 -1.18 -8.64 8.56
C ASP A 26 -0.25 -7.55 8.04
N LEU A 27 -0.05 -6.50 8.84
CA LEU A 27 0.83 -5.38 8.50
C LEU A 27 2.30 -5.78 8.41
N ARG A 28 2.69 -6.91 9.00
CA ARG A 28 4.09 -7.36 8.94
C ARG A 28 4.54 -7.58 7.50
N VAL A 29 3.63 -7.99 6.64
CA VAL A 29 3.92 -8.16 5.21
C VAL A 29 4.42 -6.85 4.61
N PHE A 30 3.70 -5.76 4.85
CA PHE A 30 4.09 -4.47 4.32
C PHE A 30 5.34 -3.92 5.00
N ARG A 31 5.47 -4.11 6.32
CA ARG A 31 6.66 -3.64 7.05
C ARG A 31 7.93 -4.35 6.58
N ARG A 32 7.85 -5.63 6.22
CA ARG A 32 8.99 -6.37 5.64
C ARG A 32 9.36 -5.81 4.26
N PHE A 33 8.39 -5.55 3.43
CA PHE A 33 8.61 -4.90 2.14
C PHE A 33 9.29 -3.56 2.33
N TYR A 34 8.77 -2.75 3.23
CA TYR A 34 9.33 -1.43 3.51
C TYR A 34 10.78 -1.51 3.99
N ALA A 35 11.06 -2.41 4.92
CA ALA A 35 12.42 -2.58 5.46
C ALA A 35 13.42 -2.97 4.38
N ARG A 36 13.00 -3.85 3.46
CA ARG A 36 13.83 -4.27 2.32
C ARG A 36 14.22 -3.09 1.44
N TRP A 37 13.25 -2.25 1.10
CA TRP A 37 13.47 -1.11 0.22
C TRP A 37 14.15 0.05 0.93
N LYS A 38 13.92 0.22 2.23
CA LYS A 38 14.64 1.19 3.03
C LYS A 38 16.14 0.88 3.06
N ALA A 39 16.49 -0.39 3.17
CA ALA A 39 17.90 -0.82 3.12
C ALA A 39 18.56 -0.46 1.78
N LYS A 40 17.78 -0.31 0.71
CA LYS A 40 18.25 0.12 -0.60
C LYS A 40 18.26 1.65 -0.77
N GLY A 41 17.92 2.40 0.28
CA GLY A 41 17.91 3.85 0.24
C GLY A 41 16.70 4.48 -0.44
N ILE A 42 15.65 3.70 -0.71
CA ILE A 42 14.46 4.21 -1.39
C ILE A 42 13.55 5.01 -0.44
N TYR A 43 13.42 4.56 0.80
CA TYR A 43 12.60 5.24 1.80
C TYR A 43 13.47 5.76 2.95
N PRO A 44 13.70 7.08 3.01
CA PRO A 44 14.46 7.66 4.11
C PRO A 44 13.67 7.87 5.40
N ILE A 45 12.34 7.77 5.34
CA ILE A 45 11.46 8.11 6.46
C ILE A 45 10.88 6.85 7.09
N GLY A 46 10.69 6.86 8.42
CA GLY A 46 10.06 5.74 9.12
C GLY A 46 8.56 5.63 8.83
N LEU A 47 8.01 4.44 9.05
CA LEU A 47 6.58 4.21 8.86
C LEU A 47 5.78 4.81 10.02
N PRO A 48 4.53 5.25 9.75
CA PRO A 48 3.65 5.75 10.80
C PRO A 48 3.12 4.62 11.69
N SER A 49 2.27 4.97 12.65
CA SER A 49 1.59 4.00 13.50
C SER A 49 0.73 3.05 12.66
N ASP A 50 0.36 1.92 13.25
CA ASP A 50 -0.46 0.92 12.57
C ASP A 50 -1.79 1.49 12.05
N GLU A 51 -2.46 2.32 12.84
CA GLU A 51 -3.73 2.93 12.42
C GLU A 51 -3.58 3.78 11.17
N VAL A 52 -2.58 4.65 11.15
CA VAL A 52 -2.31 5.52 10.00
C VAL A 52 -1.84 4.69 8.82
N LEU A 53 -1.04 3.66 9.07
CA LEU A 53 -0.55 2.80 8.00
C LEU A 53 -1.71 2.06 7.32
N TRP A 54 -2.66 1.51 8.09
CA TRP A 54 -3.83 0.86 7.50
C TRP A 54 -4.63 1.81 6.61
N LEU A 55 -4.87 3.05 7.08
CA LEU A 55 -5.55 4.05 6.25
C LEU A 55 -4.81 4.30 4.95
N THR A 56 -3.49 4.42 5.03
CA THR A 56 -2.66 4.65 3.86
C THR A 56 -2.74 3.48 2.88
N LEU A 57 -2.65 2.24 3.37
CA LEU A 57 -2.71 1.06 2.51
C LEU A 57 -4.04 0.94 1.77
N TYR A 58 -5.16 1.18 2.46
CA TYR A 58 -6.48 1.12 1.82
C TYR A 58 -6.66 2.23 0.79
N LYS A 59 -6.16 3.44 1.05
CA LYS A 59 -6.18 4.51 0.07
C LYS A 59 -5.36 4.15 -1.17
N MET A 60 -4.17 3.60 -0.96
CA MET A 60 -3.30 3.19 -2.05
C MET A 60 -3.94 2.07 -2.87
N LEU A 61 -4.57 1.10 -2.22
CA LEU A 61 -5.27 0.03 -2.94
C LEU A 61 -6.37 0.59 -3.83
N TYR A 62 -7.15 1.54 -3.32
CA TYR A 62 -8.22 2.17 -4.10
C TYR A 62 -7.68 2.83 -5.38
N HIS A 63 -6.47 3.39 -5.33
CA HIS A 63 -5.86 4.09 -6.46
C HIS A 63 -4.91 3.24 -7.29
N THR A 64 -4.73 1.98 -6.95
CA THR A 64 -3.84 1.07 -7.70
C THR A 64 -4.47 0.70 -9.04
N LYS A 65 -3.71 0.83 -10.13
CA LYS A 65 -4.21 0.60 -11.49
C LYS A 65 -4.73 -0.81 -11.72
N ASP A 66 -4.08 -1.80 -11.13
CA ASP A 66 -4.45 -3.20 -11.32
C ASP A 66 -5.36 -3.75 -10.22
N ALA A 67 -5.90 -2.88 -9.37
CA ALA A 67 -6.91 -3.28 -8.41
C ALA A 67 -8.22 -3.57 -9.13
N THR A 68 -8.89 -4.66 -8.74
CA THR A 68 -10.19 -5.01 -9.29
C THR A 68 -11.27 -4.07 -8.75
N GLU A 69 -12.42 -4.05 -9.40
CA GLU A 69 -13.57 -3.26 -8.91
C GLU A 69 -13.99 -3.72 -7.51
N GLU A 70 -13.89 -5.02 -7.24
CA GLU A 70 -14.19 -5.55 -5.90
C GLU A 70 -13.21 -5.04 -4.87
N GLU A 71 -11.92 -5.03 -5.20
CA GLU A 71 -10.89 -4.52 -4.31
C GLU A 71 -11.08 -3.03 -4.02
N LYS A 72 -11.39 -2.24 -5.04
CA LYS A 72 -11.67 -0.82 -4.87
C LYS A 72 -12.90 -0.57 -4.01
N ALA A 73 -13.98 -1.32 -4.25
CA ALA A 73 -15.20 -1.20 -3.47
C ALA A 73 -14.98 -1.57 -2.02
N MET A 74 -14.22 -2.62 -1.77
CA MET A 74 -13.86 -3.04 -0.42
C MET A 74 -13.04 -1.97 0.30
N ALA A 75 -12.06 -1.41 -0.39
CA ALA A 75 -11.22 -0.35 0.17
C ALA A 75 -12.04 0.88 0.52
N GLU A 76 -12.95 1.29 -0.35
CA GLU A 76 -13.83 2.43 -0.09
C GLU A 76 -14.72 2.17 1.12
N ARG A 77 -15.35 1.01 1.21
CA ARG A 77 -16.19 0.66 2.37
C ARG A 77 -15.40 0.69 3.67
N TRP A 78 -14.19 0.15 3.64
CA TRP A 78 -13.33 0.15 4.82
C TRP A 78 -12.98 1.58 5.26
N LEU A 79 -12.60 2.42 4.30
CA LEU A 79 -12.23 3.81 4.57
C LEU A 79 -13.39 4.60 5.16
N VAL A 80 -14.57 4.47 4.58
CA VAL A 80 -15.78 5.15 5.08
C VAL A 80 -16.11 4.67 6.49
N ALA A 81 -16.04 3.37 6.74
CA ALA A 81 -16.32 2.80 8.07
C ALA A 81 -15.34 3.30 9.13
N HIS A 82 -14.14 3.72 8.73
CA HIS A 82 -13.13 4.26 9.65
C HIS A 82 -13.05 5.79 9.63
N GLY A 83 -14.08 6.44 9.10
CA GLY A 83 -14.17 7.89 9.11
C GLY A 83 -13.21 8.59 8.16
N SER A 84 -12.78 7.91 7.11
CA SER A 84 -11.85 8.46 6.13
C SER A 84 -12.47 8.49 4.74
N SER A 85 -11.73 9.01 3.75
CA SER A 85 -12.17 9.07 2.37
C SER A 85 -11.13 8.42 1.46
N THR A 86 -11.49 8.22 0.19
CA THR A 86 -10.57 7.66 -0.81
C THR A 86 -9.52 8.67 -1.29
N LYS A 87 -9.65 9.92 -0.90
CA LYS A 87 -8.67 10.95 -1.29
C LYS A 87 -7.34 10.75 -0.57
N ILE A 88 -6.30 10.86 -1.33
CA ILE A 88 -4.93 10.78 -0.80
C ILE A 88 -4.49 12.15 -0.27
#